data_d18c2b34e04cfa63bfe2705d589a2b9a
#
_entry.id   d18c2b34e04cfa63bfe2705d589a2b9a
#
_cell.length_a   1.000
_cell.length_b   1.000
_cell.length_c   1.000
_cell.angle_alpha   90.00
_cell.angle_beta   90.00
_cell.angle_gamma   90.00
#
_symmetry.space_group_name_H-M   'P 1'
#
loop_
_entity.id
_entity.type
_entity.pdbx_description
1 polymer ?
#
loop_
_entity_poly.entity_id
_entity_poly.type
_entity_poly.pdbx_seq_one_letter_code
_entity_poly.pdbx_strand_id
1 'polypeptide(L)'
;MENRSFYNEILTEHNVRPEFKHDLPDADIVLEGVNPSCGDDIFLKLKVEDDTIVDGAFVGDGCAISQASADIMLGMVIGRKKEDALQLGKTFMKMIKGEASEEEIDFLEEASALRDIAHMPARVKCAVLGWRTLKEALTGEDAEDDEDEF
;
A
#
# COMPACT_ATOMS: atom_id res chain seq x y z
N MET A 1 -24.21 0.35 -0.78
CA MET A 1 -24.41 1.79 -0.53
C MET A 1 -23.54 2.28 0.60
N GLU A 2 -23.69 1.70 1.75
CA GLU A 2 -22.84 2.11 2.88
C GLU A 2 -21.38 1.89 2.60
N ASN A 3 -21.04 0.77 1.95
CA ASN A 3 -19.65 0.48 1.61
C ASN A 3 -19.06 1.55 0.70
N ARG A 4 -19.87 2.01 -0.25
CA ARG A 4 -19.43 3.05 -1.16
C ARG A 4 -19.19 4.35 -0.43
N SER A 5 -20.06 4.70 0.51
CA SER A 5 -19.92 5.91 1.29
C SER A 5 -18.65 5.87 2.13
N PHE A 6 -18.43 4.76 2.81
CA PHE A 6 -17.25 4.57 3.63
C PHE A 6 -15.98 4.63 2.78
N TYR A 7 -16.00 3.94 1.65
CA TYR A 7 -14.93 3.97 0.68
C TYR A 7 -14.58 5.41 0.31
N ASN A 8 -15.60 6.22 -0.03
CA ASN A 8 -15.36 7.59 -0.44
C ASN A 8 -14.78 8.44 0.67
N GLU A 9 -15.23 8.25 1.89
CA GLU A 9 -14.74 9.05 3.01
C GLU A 9 -13.26 8.80 3.30
N ILE A 10 -12.90 7.55 3.49
CA ILE A 10 -11.51 7.21 3.84
C ILE A 10 -10.57 7.47 2.68
N LEU A 11 -10.90 6.99 1.50
CA LEU A 11 -10.01 7.14 0.35
C LEU A 11 -9.91 8.59 -0.09
N THR A 12 -11.00 9.34 -0.01
CA THR A 12 -10.99 10.75 -0.37
C THR A 12 -10.07 11.53 0.57
N GLU A 13 -10.13 11.23 1.87
CA GLU A 13 -9.28 11.91 2.84
C GLU A 13 -7.80 11.70 2.50
N HIS A 14 -7.42 10.47 2.18
CA HIS A 14 -6.04 10.16 1.84
C HIS A 14 -5.62 10.74 0.49
N ASN A 15 -6.56 11.07 -0.38
CA ASN A 15 -6.26 11.72 -1.64
C ASN A 15 -6.17 13.24 -1.53
N VAL A 16 -7.05 13.82 -0.74
CA VAL A 16 -7.09 15.28 -0.58
C VAL A 16 -5.98 15.77 0.35
N ARG A 17 -5.71 15.00 1.39
CA ARG A 17 -4.71 15.36 2.39
C ARG A 17 -3.78 14.19 2.71
N PRO A 18 -3.01 13.74 1.71
CA PRO A 18 -2.09 12.63 1.96
C PRO A 18 -1.01 13.09 2.93
N GLU A 19 -0.78 12.29 3.93
CA GLU A 19 0.20 12.61 4.96
C GLU A 19 1.62 12.33 4.49
N PHE A 20 1.78 11.32 3.63
CA PHE A 20 3.09 10.81 3.26
C PHE A 20 3.49 11.09 1.82
N LYS A 21 2.72 11.92 1.11
CA LYS A 21 3.05 12.26 -0.26
C LYS A 21 3.98 13.47 -0.29
N HIS A 22 5.27 13.21 -0.08
CA HIS A 22 6.30 14.24 -0.09
C HIS A 22 7.65 13.57 -0.30
N ASP A 23 8.68 14.38 -0.54
CA ASP A 23 10.01 13.84 -0.71
C ASP A 23 10.61 13.41 0.64
N LEU A 24 11.59 12.52 0.58
CA LEU A 24 12.32 12.06 1.75
C LEU A 24 13.80 12.01 1.35
N PRO A 25 14.51 13.15 1.44
CA PRO A 25 15.88 13.23 0.91
C PRO A 25 16.89 12.27 1.56
N ASP A 26 16.67 11.88 2.81
CA ASP A 26 17.59 10.96 3.48
C ASP A 26 17.11 9.51 3.48
N ALA A 27 16.26 9.15 2.52
CA ALA A 27 15.80 7.78 2.38
C ALA A 27 16.96 6.85 2.07
N ASP A 28 16.93 5.66 2.69
CA ASP A 28 17.90 4.60 2.43
C ASP A 28 17.51 3.79 1.21
N ILE A 29 16.21 3.71 0.94
CA ILE A 29 15.68 2.93 -0.17
C ILE A 29 14.76 3.81 -0.98
N VAL A 30 14.96 3.82 -2.30
CA VAL A 30 14.08 4.51 -3.22
C VAL A 30 13.76 3.53 -4.33
N LEU A 31 12.48 3.25 -4.53
CA LEU A 31 12.08 2.25 -5.51
C LEU A 31 10.85 2.72 -6.28
N GLU A 32 10.92 2.57 -7.59
CA GLU A 32 9.81 2.94 -8.46
C GLU A 32 8.84 1.77 -8.61
N GLY A 33 7.55 2.06 -8.48
CA GLY A 33 6.49 1.10 -8.75
C GLY A 33 5.61 1.62 -9.85
N VAL A 34 5.34 0.79 -10.85
CA VAL A 34 4.58 1.19 -12.03
C VAL A 34 3.42 0.24 -12.27
N ASN A 35 2.26 0.81 -12.57
CA ASN A 35 1.11 0.05 -13.04
C ASN A 35 0.69 0.64 -14.38
N PRO A 36 1.19 0.09 -15.50
CA PRO A 36 0.93 0.67 -16.82
C PRO A 36 -0.54 0.69 -17.20
N SER A 37 -1.32 -0.26 -16.66
CA SER A 37 -2.75 -0.35 -17.00
C SER A 37 -3.52 0.89 -16.63
N CYS A 38 -3.12 1.58 -15.55
CA CYS A 38 -3.81 2.77 -15.06
C CYS A 38 -2.93 4.02 -15.13
N GLY A 39 -1.71 3.89 -15.60
CA GLY A 39 -0.79 5.02 -15.65
C GLY A 39 -0.22 5.40 -14.29
N ASP A 40 -0.29 4.50 -13.32
CA ASP A 40 0.27 4.78 -12.00
C ASP A 40 1.79 4.63 -12.03
N ASP A 41 2.48 5.59 -11.44
CA ASP A 41 3.94 5.59 -11.39
C ASP A 41 4.35 6.30 -10.11
N ILE A 42 4.73 5.52 -9.10
CA ILE A 42 5.09 6.10 -7.80
C ILE A 42 6.53 5.72 -7.44
N PHE A 43 7.14 6.58 -6.64
CA PHE A 43 8.46 6.31 -6.07
C PHE A 43 8.29 6.19 -4.57
N LEU A 44 8.55 5.01 -4.05
CA LEU A 44 8.47 4.74 -2.63
C LEU A 44 9.83 5.01 -2.00
N LYS A 45 9.85 5.78 -0.92
CA LYS A 45 11.08 6.18 -0.24
C LYS A 45 10.99 5.77 1.21
N LEU A 46 11.96 5.01 1.68
CA LEU A 46 11.95 4.49 3.04
C LEU A 46 13.27 4.76 3.74
N LYS A 47 13.18 5.02 5.03
CA LYS A 47 14.34 5.09 5.89
C LYS A 47 14.22 3.93 6.87
N VAL A 48 15.26 3.09 6.92
CA VAL A 48 15.25 1.88 7.73
C VAL A 48 16.46 1.88 8.67
N GLU A 49 16.20 1.61 9.95
CA GLU A 49 17.26 1.51 10.96
C GLU A 49 16.97 0.30 11.82
N ASP A 50 17.95 -0.60 11.96
CA ASP A 50 17.84 -1.81 12.78
C ASP A 50 16.59 -2.63 12.43
N ASP A 51 16.37 -2.84 11.13
CA ASP A 51 15.23 -3.58 10.60
C ASP A 51 13.87 -2.92 10.88
N THR A 52 13.88 -1.69 11.35
CA THR A 52 12.66 -0.94 11.61
C THR A 52 12.49 0.15 10.56
N ILE A 53 11.29 0.29 10.02
CA ILE A 53 10.97 1.36 9.08
C ILE A 53 10.71 2.60 9.93
N VAL A 54 11.68 3.51 9.97
CA VAL A 54 11.57 4.68 10.85
C VAL A 54 10.93 5.87 10.17
N ASP A 55 10.89 5.89 8.84
CA ASP A 55 10.22 6.94 8.11
C ASP A 55 9.92 6.46 6.70
N GLY A 56 8.99 7.12 6.03
CA GLY A 56 8.63 6.75 4.67
C GLY A 56 7.82 7.84 3.99
N ALA A 57 7.86 7.84 2.66
CA ALA A 57 7.12 8.80 1.86
C ALA A 57 6.97 8.24 0.45
N PHE A 58 6.12 8.88 -0.33
CA PHE A 58 6.03 8.55 -1.75
C PHE A 58 5.79 9.82 -2.56
N VAL A 59 6.23 9.78 -3.81
CA VAL A 59 5.95 10.84 -4.75
C VAL A 59 5.56 10.18 -6.08
N GLY A 60 5.05 10.98 -7.00
CA GLY A 60 4.67 10.47 -8.31
C GLY A 60 3.20 10.69 -8.58
N ASP A 61 2.70 10.04 -9.62
CA ASP A 61 1.33 10.20 -10.07
C ASP A 61 0.62 8.86 -10.11
N GLY A 62 -0.67 8.89 -9.86
CA GLY A 62 -1.47 7.68 -9.92
C GLY A 62 -2.93 8.00 -9.74
N CYS A 63 -3.76 6.97 -9.87
CA CYS A 63 -5.18 7.14 -9.66
C CYS A 63 -5.47 7.33 -8.16
N ALA A 64 -6.71 7.69 -7.86
CA ALA A 64 -7.12 7.92 -6.48
C ALA A 64 -6.85 6.70 -5.59
N ILE A 65 -7.08 5.51 -6.13
CA ILE A 65 -6.93 4.28 -5.36
C ILE A 65 -5.46 3.97 -5.08
N SER A 66 -4.58 4.09 -6.08
CA SER A 66 -3.18 3.79 -5.87
C SER A 66 -2.54 4.76 -4.87
N GLN A 67 -2.89 6.03 -4.96
CA GLN A 67 -2.34 7.03 -4.06
C GLN A 67 -2.87 6.88 -2.63
N ALA A 68 -4.17 6.64 -2.49
CA ALA A 68 -4.76 6.45 -1.17
C ALA A 68 -4.19 5.20 -0.50
N SER A 69 -4.04 4.12 -1.27
CA SER A 69 -3.49 2.87 -0.74
C SER A 69 -2.06 3.06 -0.25
N ALA A 70 -1.24 3.77 -1.02
CA ALA A 70 0.15 4.03 -0.63
C ALA A 70 0.22 4.87 0.64
N ASP A 71 -0.63 5.87 0.74
CA ASP A 71 -0.65 6.74 1.92
C ASP A 71 -1.09 5.96 3.17
N ILE A 72 -2.14 5.16 3.04
CA ILE A 72 -2.62 4.31 4.12
C ILE A 72 -1.52 3.33 4.55
N MET A 73 -0.88 2.69 3.58
CA MET A 73 0.19 1.74 3.85
C MET A 73 1.30 2.38 4.68
N LEU A 74 1.76 3.54 4.26
CA LEU A 74 2.86 4.20 4.98
C LEU A 74 2.46 4.54 6.41
N GLY A 75 1.22 4.97 6.63
CA GLY A 75 0.74 5.24 7.97
C GLY A 75 0.74 4.00 8.85
N MET A 76 0.65 2.83 8.26
CA MET A 76 0.62 1.58 9.01
C MET A 76 2.00 0.98 9.23
N VAL A 77 2.92 1.14 8.27
CA VAL A 77 4.20 0.45 8.36
C VAL A 77 5.31 1.27 9.01
N ILE A 78 5.18 2.58 9.03
CA ILE A 78 6.19 3.41 9.69
C ILE A 78 6.16 3.11 11.19
N GLY A 79 7.32 2.81 11.75
CA GLY A 79 7.45 2.43 13.15
C GLY A 79 7.45 0.94 13.38
N ARG A 80 7.23 0.13 12.34
CA ARG A 80 7.20 -1.33 12.45
C ARG A 80 8.48 -1.94 11.92
N LYS A 81 8.74 -3.16 12.36
CA LYS A 81 9.84 -3.93 11.80
C LYS A 81 9.47 -4.41 10.41
N LYS A 82 10.50 -4.67 9.58
CA LYS A 82 10.28 -5.17 8.23
C LYS A 82 9.38 -6.41 8.20
N GLU A 83 9.60 -7.34 9.13
CA GLU A 83 8.79 -8.56 9.17
C GLU A 83 7.32 -8.27 9.40
N ASP A 84 7.05 -7.32 10.31
CA ASP A 84 5.68 -6.96 10.62
C ASP A 84 5.01 -6.26 9.43
N ALA A 85 5.77 -5.41 8.74
CA ALA A 85 5.27 -4.74 7.56
C ALA A 85 4.94 -5.76 6.45
N LEU A 86 5.80 -6.76 6.29
CA LEU A 86 5.57 -7.81 5.30
C LEU A 86 4.34 -8.65 5.66
N GLN A 87 4.13 -8.90 6.95
CA GLN A 87 2.96 -9.65 7.39
C GLN A 87 1.68 -8.87 7.11
N LEU A 88 1.70 -7.54 7.35
CA LEU A 88 0.57 -6.70 6.99
C LEU A 88 0.29 -6.78 5.50
N GLY A 89 1.33 -6.76 4.69
CA GLY A 89 1.17 -6.86 3.24
C GLY A 89 0.54 -8.17 2.81
N LYS A 90 0.96 -9.28 3.43
CA LYS A 90 0.36 -10.58 3.13
C LYS A 90 -1.12 -10.58 3.44
N THR A 91 -1.48 -10.02 4.59
CA THR A 91 -2.88 -9.96 5.00
C THR A 91 -3.68 -9.05 4.08
N PHE A 92 -3.08 -7.94 3.67
CA PHE A 92 -3.72 -7.04 2.71
C PHE A 92 -4.01 -7.76 1.40
N MET A 93 -3.05 -8.54 0.90
CA MET A 93 -3.26 -9.29 -0.35
C MET A 93 -4.36 -10.33 -0.20
N LYS A 94 -4.46 -10.98 0.95
CA LYS A 94 -5.55 -11.93 1.21
C LYS A 94 -6.90 -11.22 1.14
N MET A 95 -6.98 -10.02 1.73
CA MET A 95 -8.23 -9.26 1.69
C MET A 95 -8.60 -8.90 0.26
N ILE A 96 -7.63 -8.44 -0.52
CA ILE A 96 -7.88 -8.04 -1.91
C ILE A 96 -8.30 -9.22 -2.78
N LYS A 97 -7.85 -10.43 -2.43
CA LYS A 97 -8.25 -11.65 -3.15
C LYS A 97 -9.59 -12.19 -2.65
N GLY A 98 -10.15 -11.60 -1.62
CA GLY A 98 -11.40 -12.07 -1.03
C GLY A 98 -11.22 -13.29 -0.14
N GLU A 99 -10.02 -13.53 0.36
CA GLU A 99 -9.67 -14.73 1.14
C GLU A 99 -9.38 -14.45 2.61
N ALA A 100 -9.51 -13.21 3.05
CA ALA A 100 -9.22 -12.85 4.43
C ALA A 100 -10.44 -13.06 5.32
N SER A 101 -10.22 -13.52 6.55
CA SER A 101 -11.26 -13.60 7.55
C SER A 101 -11.59 -12.21 8.08
N GLU A 102 -12.72 -12.09 8.79
CA GLU A 102 -13.06 -10.80 9.38
C GLU A 102 -11.99 -10.34 10.39
N GLU A 103 -11.41 -11.28 11.12
CA GLU A 103 -10.35 -10.95 12.05
C GLU A 103 -9.12 -10.40 11.35
N GLU A 104 -8.79 -11.00 10.21
CA GLU A 104 -7.66 -10.52 9.41
C GLU A 104 -7.93 -9.15 8.83
N ILE A 105 -9.17 -8.89 8.41
CA ILE A 105 -9.53 -7.58 7.88
C ILE A 105 -9.46 -6.53 8.98
N ASP A 106 -9.92 -6.87 10.19
CA ASP A 106 -9.84 -5.96 11.32
C ASP A 106 -8.39 -5.62 11.68
N PHE A 107 -7.50 -6.60 11.54
CA PHE A 107 -6.08 -6.42 11.78
C PHE A 107 -5.49 -5.35 10.85
N LEU A 108 -6.08 -5.18 9.67
CA LEU A 108 -5.60 -4.20 8.69
C LEU A 108 -6.02 -2.76 9.01
N GLU A 109 -6.81 -2.55 10.05
CA GLU A 109 -7.19 -1.21 10.48
C GLU A 109 -7.71 -0.37 9.31
N GLU A 110 -7.09 0.78 9.05
CA GLU A 110 -7.56 1.69 8.02
C GLU A 110 -7.48 1.10 6.60
N ALA A 111 -6.55 0.19 6.38
CA ALA A 111 -6.43 -0.45 5.07
C ALA A 111 -7.66 -1.30 4.74
N SER A 112 -8.46 -1.65 5.76
CA SER A 112 -9.70 -2.39 5.52
C SER A 112 -10.70 -1.60 4.67
N ALA A 113 -10.50 -0.28 4.56
CA ALA A 113 -11.33 0.55 3.70
C ALA A 113 -11.24 0.16 2.23
N LEU A 114 -10.21 -0.61 1.89
CA LEU A 114 -10.01 -1.08 0.51
C LEU A 114 -10.61 -2.45 0.25
N ARG A 115 -11.34 -3.01 1.22
CA ARG A 115 -11.86 -4.38 1.10
C ARG A 115 -12.77 -4.59 -0.12
N ASP A 116 -13.51 -3.58 -0.51
CA ASP A 116 -14.43 -3.70 -1.63
C ASP A 116 -13.72 -3.77 -2.98
N ILE A 117 -12.43 -3.45 -3.00
CA ILE A 117 -11.63 -3.56 -4.21
C ILE A 117 -11.56 -5.02 -4.68
N ALA A 118 -11.75 -5.97 -3.76
CA ALA A 118 -11.79 -7.39 -4.11
C ALA A 118 -12.84 -7.68 -5.18
N HIS A 119 -13.89 -6.84 -5.26
CA HIS A 119 -14.95 -6.99 -6.25
C HIS A 119 -14.77 -6.10 -7.47
N MET A 120 -13.60 -5.47 -7.59
CA MET A 120 -13.32 -4.53 -8.67
C MET A 120 -12.01 -4.90 -9.35
N PRO A 121 -12.03 -5.96 -10.18
CA PRO A 121 -10.77 -6.50 -10.75
C PRO A 121 -9.90 -5.46 -11.45
N ALA A 122 -10.51 -4.47 -12.09
CA ALA A 122 -9.75 -3.45 -12.79
C ALA A 122 -8.96 -2.55 -11.84
N ARG A 123 -9.33 -2.55 -10.56
CA ARG A 123 -8.67 -1.68 -9.58
C ARG A 123 -7.72 -2.41 -8.64
N VAL A 124 -7.71 -3.75 -8.71
CA VAL A 124 -6.84 -4.53 -7.83
C VAL A 124 -5.37 -4.12 -7.98
N LYS A 125 -4.91 -3.97 -9.21
CA LYS A 125 -3.51 -3.59 -9.45
C LYS A 125 -3.20 -2.20 -8.90
N CYS A 126 -4.17 -1.30 -8.92
CA CYS A 126 -3.98 0.03 -8.35
C CYS A 126 -3.82 -0.06 -6.84
N ALA A 127 -4.67 -0.84 -6.19
CA ALA A 127 -4.66 -0.94 -4.73
C ALA A 127 -3.40 -1.62 -4.21
N VAL A 128 -2.85 -2.58 -4.95
CA VAL A 128 -1.71 -3.34 -4.47
C VAL A 128 -0.36 -2.75 -4.87
N LEU A 129 -0.34 -1.74 -5.74
CA LEU A 129 0.93 -1.21 -6.26
C LEU A 129 1.90 -0.81 -5.16
N GLY A 130 1.46 0.00 -4.20
CA GLY A 130 2.33 0.45 -3.11
C GLY A 130 2.82 -0.71 -2.27
N TRP A 131 1.94 -1.66 -1.98
CA TRP A 131 2.29 -2.82 -1.15
C TRP A 131 3.30 -3.74 -1.84
N ARG A 132 3.16 -3.93 -3.14
CA ARG A 132 4.12 -4.73 -3.90
C ARG A 132 5.48 -4.04 -3.97
N THR A 133 5.47 -2.73 -4.16
CA THR A 133 6.69 -1.94 -4.17
C THR A 133 7.37 -2.01 -2.80
N LEU A 134 6.57 -1.98 -1.73
CA LEU A 134 7.10 -2.12 -0.39
C LEU A 134 7.79 -3.48 -0.21
N LYS A 135 7.15 -4.55 -0.66
CA LYS A 135 7.75 -5.87 -0.55
C LYS A 135 9.09 -5.92 -1.26
N GLU A 136 9.12 -5.41 -2.48
CA GLU A 136 10.36 -5.38 -3.25
C GLU A 136 11.43 -4.56 -2.55
N ALA A 137 11.04 -3.42 -1.97
CA ALA A 137 11.98 -2.57 -1.25
C ALA A 137 12.57 -3.26 -0.02
N LEU A 138 11.75 -4.04 0.67
CA LEU A 138 12.19 -4.67 1.91
C LEU A 138 12.91 -6.00 1.70
N THR A 139 12.62 -6.70 0.62
CA THR A 139 13.20 -8.02 0.37
C THR A 139 14.22 -8.04 -0.76
N GLY A 140 14.16 -7.05 -1.64
CA GLY A 140 15.01 -7.05 -2.83
C GLY A 140 14.50 -7.99 -3.92
N GLU A 141 13.33 -8.60 -3.73
CA GLU A 141 12.77 -9.53 -4.70
C GLU A 141 11.76 -8.82 -5.60
N ASP A 142 11.82 -9.17 -6.88
CA ASP A 142 10.88 -8.62 -7.84
C ASP A 142 9.48 -9.16 -7.56
N ALA A 143 8.59 -8.27 -7.16
CA ALA A 143 7.22 -8.65 -6.81
C ALA A 143 6.39 -9.08 -8.03
N GLU A 144 6.85 -8.76 -9.23
CA GLU A 144 6.11 -9.14 -10.44
C GLU A 144 6.09 -10.65 -10.67
N ASP A 145 7.13 -11.34 -10.21
CA ASP A 145 7.23 -12.77 -10.39
C ASP A 145 6.34 -13.54 -9.44
N ASP A 146 5.79 -12.88 -8.44
CA ASP A 146 4.96 -13.49 -7.41
C ASP A 146 3.65 -12.77 -7.24
N GLU A 147 2.87 -12.68 -8.32
CA GLU A 147 1.60 -11.95 -8.27
C GLU A 147 0.64 -12.47 -7.22
N ASP A 148 0.69 -13.76 -6.97
CA ASP A 148 -0.22 -14.40 -6.04
C ASP A 148 0.31 -14.49 -4.63
N GLU A 149 1.53 -14.08 -4.43
CA GLU A 149 2.16 -14.13 -3.12
C GLU A 149 2.73 -12.78 -2.76
N PHE A 150 2.57 -12.43 -1.52
CA PHE A 150 3.15 -11.18 -1.04
C PHE A 150 4.31 -11.44 -0.09
#